data_93f612081ab223fa3918763d8f5d45f4
#
_entry.id   93f612081ab223fa3918763d8f5d45f4
#
_cell.length_a   1.000
_cell.length_b   1.000
_cell.length_c   1.000
_cell.angle_alpha   90.00
_cell.angle_beta   90.00
_cell.angle_gamma   90.00
#
_symmetry.space_group_name_H-M   'P 1'
#
loop_
_entity.id
_entity.type
_entity.pdbx_description
1 polymer ?
#
loop_
_entity_poly.entity_id
_entity_poly.type
_entity_poly.pdbx_seq_one_letter_code
_entity_poly.pdbx_strand_id
1 'polypeptide(L)'
;MLDWLATQPAAWFGPVWGPAAYETVTSLVFIVCITIPLMLGVAYLTLWERKVIGWMQIRIGPNVTTFFGIRWLGGLAQPIADGLKLFLKEIILPTNASPVLYFVGPMMAIIPALAAWAVVPFAPDLVLADVNAGLLYLMALTSVGVYGVIIAGWASNSKYAFLAAMRATAQMVSYELAMGFALVVVLMVSGSLNLSDIVNGQGKGTFASMGLNFLSWNWLPLAPICLVYFISGVAETNRAPFDVVEGESEIVAGHMVEYSGMAFALFFLAEYMNMILISALTTLMFFGGWQAPISSPVLDAVPPIFWLLGKMFLVATMFLWIRATFPRYRYDQIMRLGWKVFIPLTIVWIVVIGAWMQTSWSIWK
;
A
#
# COMPACT_ATOMS: atom_id res chain seq x y z
N MET A 1 9.78 30.81 -7.15
CA MET A 1 8.34 30.52 -7.31
C MET A 1 7.65 30.29 -5.96
N LEU A 2 8.25 29.46 -5.07
CA LEU A 2 7.68 29.23 -3.72
C LEU A 2 7.65 30.49 -2.86
N ASP A 3 8.68 31.34 -2.92
CA ASP A 3 8.73 32.61 -2.18
C ASP A 3 7.64 33.59 -2.61
N TRP A 4 7.28 33.60 -3.88
CA TRP A 4 6.18 34.40 -4.42
C TRP A 4 4.82 33.91 -3.86
N LEU A 5 4.63 32.59 -3.79
CA LEU A 5 3.41 32.01 -3.18
C LEU A 5 3.31 32.30 -1.69
N ALA A 6 4.44 32.40 -0.98
CA ALA A 6 4.47 32.71 0.44
C ALA A 6 4.04 34.16 0.77
N THR A 7 4.30 35.10 -0.15
CA THR A 7 3.96 36.53 0.04
C THR A 7 2.51 36.87 -0.31
N GLN A 8 1.89 36.14 -1.22
CA GLN A 8 0.53 36.41 -1.69
C GLN A 8 -0.56 36.26 -0.61
N PRO A 9 -0.56 35.20 0.23
CA PRO A 9 -1.57 35.06 1.26
C PRO A 9 -1.54 36.19 2.31
N ALA A 10 -0.35 36.71 2.64
CA ALA A 10 -0.23 37.83 3.55
C ALA A 10 -0.85 39.13 2.96
N ALA A 11 -0.74 39.30 1.64
CA ALA A 11 -1.37 40.44 0.94
C ALA A 11 -2.90 40.35 0.91
N TRP A 12 -3.46 39.13 0.84
CA TRP A 12 -4.92 38.93 0.70
C TRP A 12 -5.61 38.76 2.06
N PHE A 13 -4.97 38.05 3.01
CA PHE A 13 -5.60 37.70 4.28
C PHE A 13 -5.00 38.47 5.48
N GLY A 14 -4.05 39.37 5.25
CA GLY A 14 -3.39 40.15 6.28
C GLY A 14 -2.32 39.41 7.08
N PRO A 15 -1.57 40.09 7.94
CA PRO A 15 -0.39 39.55 8.61
C PRO A 15 -0.71 38.44 9.63
N VAL A 16 -1.95 38.39 10.14
CA VAL A 16 -2.37 37.38 11.13
C VAL A 16 -2.78 36.06 10.47
N TRP A 17 -3.57 36.13 9.40
CA TRP A 17 -4.13 34.97 8.70
C TRP A 17 -3.29 34.49 7.51
N GLY A 18 -2.40 35.33 7.01
CA GLY A 18 -1.56 35.06 5.85
C GLY A 18 -0.71 33.78 5.99
N PRO A 19 0.04 33.59 7.11
CA PRO A 19 0.82 32.37 7.34
C PRO A 19 -0.04 31.09 7.35
N ALA A 20 -1.16 31.11 8.09
CA ALA A 20 -2.07 29.96 8.15
C ALA A 20 -2.71 29.65 6.80
N ALA A 21 -3.08 30.68 6.04
CA ALA A 21 -3.60 30.52 4.68
C ALA A 21 -2.55 29.94 3.72
N TYR A 22 -1.29 30.36 3.84
CA TYR A 22 -0.19 29.80 3.06
C TYR A 22 0.04 28.32 3.38
N GLU A 23 0.14 27.94 4.64
CA GLU A 23 0.30 26.55 5.07
C GLU A 23 -0.88 25.68 4.59
N THR A 24 -2.10 26.20 4.67
CA THR A 24 -3.29 25.49 4.21
C THR A 24 -3.26 25.27 2.69
N VAL A 25 -2.94 26.30 1.91
CA VAL A 25 -2.88 26.20 0.44
C VAL A 25 -1.74 25.28 0.01
N THR A 26 -0.57 25.39 0.60
CA THR A 26 0.57 24.48 0.30
C THR A 26 0.23 23.04 0.63
N SER A 27 -0.36 22.77 1.79
CA SER A 27 -0.79 21.41 2.17
C SER A 27 -1.83 20.86 1.18
N LEU A 28 -2.81 21.66 0.77
CA LEU A 28 -3.79 21.25 -0.25
C LEU A 28 -3.13 20.93 -1.60
N VAL A 29 -2.18 21.75 -2.03
CA VAL A 29 -1.41 21.48 -3.26
C VAL A 29 -0.65 20.16 -3.15
N PHE A 30 0.03 19.92 -2.03
CA PHE A 30 0.74 18.66 -1.80
C PHE A 30 -0.21 17.46 -1.78
N ILE A 31 -1.37 17.56 -1.13
CA ILE A 31 -2.39 16.50 -1.13
C ILE A 31 -2.82 16.17 -2.56
N VAL A 32 -3.10 17.19 -3.38
CA VAL A 32 -3.49 17.00 -4.78
C VAL A 32 -2.34 16.38 -5.60
N CYS A 33 -1.09 16.85 -5.38
CA CYS A 33 0.11 16.32 -6.03
C CYS A 33 0.40 14.85 -5.66
N ILE A 34 -0.02 14.38 -4.49
CA ILE A 34 0.09 12.97 -4.09
C ILE A 34 -1.11 12.17 -4.63
N THR A 35 -2.33 12.67 -4.43
CA THR A 35 -3.56 11.95 -4.73
C THR A 35 -3.74 11.69 -6.23
N ILE A 36 -3.49 12.69 -7.10
CA ILE A 36 -3.68 12.51 -8.54
C ILE A 36 -2.73 11.45 -9.13
N PRO A 37 -1.40 11.49 -8.91
CA PRO A 37 -0.51 10.43 -9.38
C PRO A 37 -0.84 9.07 -8.78
N LEU A 38 -1.27 9.00 -7.53
CA LEU A 38 -1.68 7.77 -6.88
C LEU A 38 -2.90 7.16 -7.56
N MET A 39 -3.94 7.95 -7.83
CA MET A 39 -5.14 7.50 -8.55
C MET A 39 -4.81 7.02 -9.97
N LEU A 40 -3.93 7.75 -10.67
CA LEU A 40 -3.42 7.31 -11.97
C LEU A 40 -2.60 6.02 -11.84
N GLY A 41 -1.75 5.93 -10.82
CA GLY A 41 -0.99 4.72 -10.50
C GLY A 41 -1.87 3.50 -10.30
N VAL A 42 -2.94 3.64 -9.52
CA VAL A 42 -3.95 2.58 -9.32
C VAL A 42 -4.58 2.18 -10.66
N ALA A 43 -5.02 3.15 -11.45
CA ALA A 43 -5.63 2.88 -12.75
C ALA A 43 -4.68 2.12 -13.69
N TYR A 44 -3.43 2.56 -13.81
CA TYR A 44 -2.45 1.89 -14.67
C TYR A 44 -1.92 0.58 -14.08
N LEU A 45 -1.95 0.39 -12.76
CA LEU A 45 -1.62 -0.89 -12.13
C LEU A 45 -2.61 -1.99 -12.51
N THR A 46 -3.89 -1.67 -12.68
CA THR A 46 -4.89 -2.63 -13.19
C THR A 46 -4.59 -3.07 -14.62
N LEU A 47 -4.13 -2.14 -15.47
CA LEU A 47 -3.68 -2.48 -16.82
C LEU A 47 -2.41 -3.33 -16.80
N TRP A 48 -1.44 -2.96 -15.95
CA TRP A 48 -0.18 -3.68 -15.78
C TRP A 48 -0.44 -5.13 -15.34
N GLU A 49 -1.33 -5.32 -14.39
CA GLU A 49 -1.76 -6.64 -13.94
C GLU A 49 -2.30 -7.49 -15.08
N ARG A 50 -3.26 -6.97 -15.86
CA ARG A 50 -3.82 -7.69 -17.00
C ARG A 50 -2.78 -8.02 -18.07
N LYS A 51 -1.78 -7.17 -18.26
CA LYS A 51 -0.67 -7.43 -19.18
C LYS A 51 0.30 -8.48 -18.64
N VAL A 52 0.72 -8.38 -17.39
CA VAL A 52 1.63 -9.35 -16.76
C VAL A 52 1.01 -10.74 -16.74
N ILE A 53 -0.24 -10.88 -16.31
CA ILE A 53 -0.97 -12.15 -16.34
C ILE A 53 -1.08 -12.67 -17.78
N GLY A 54 -1.39 -11.79 -18.74
CA GLY A 54 -1.44 -12.16 -20.16
C GLY A 54 -0.12 -12.74 -20.65
N TRP A 55 0.99 -12.08 -20.39
CA TRP A 55 2.33 -12.54 -20.80
C TRP A 55 2.72 -13.87 -20.15
N MET A 56 2.39 -14.08 -18.89
CA MET A 56 2.62 -15.35 -18.21
C MET A 56 1.78 -16.49 -18.79
N GLN A 57 0.60 -16.17 -19.31
CA GLN A 57 -0.29 -17.11 -19.99
C GLN A 57 -0.05 -17.20 -21.52
N ILE A 58 1.05 -16.65 -22.02
CA ILE A 58 1.42 -16.63 -23.45
C ILE A 58 0.31 -16.01 -24.32
N ARG A 59 -0.35 -14.94 -23.82
CA ARG A 59 -1.35 -14.16 -24.54
C ARG A 59 -1.11 -12.68 -24.46
N ILE A 60 -1.58 -11.93 -25.42
CA ILE A 60 -1.54 -10.46 -25.40
C ILE A 60 -2.64 -9.98 -24.46
N GLY A 61 -2.29 -9.15 -23.47
CA GLY A 61 -3.26 -8.47 -22.62
C GLY A 61 -4.09 -7.42 -23.39
N PRO A 62 -4.82 -6.51 -22.71
CA PRO A 62 -5.61 -5.47 -23.35
C PRO A 62 -4.80 -4.66 -24.36
N ASN A 63 -5.22 -4.66 -25.63
CA ASN A 63 -4.46 -4.03 -26.73
C ASN A 63 -5.34 -3.26 -27.74
N VAL A 64 -6.67 -3.36 -27.65
CA VAL A 64 -7.60 -2.78 -28.63
C VAL A 64 -7.92 -1.31 -28.34
N THR A 65 -8.08 -0.97 -27.05
CA THR A 65 -8.41 0.39 -26.62
C THR A 65 -7.16 1.27 -26.64
N THR A 66 -7.09 2.16 -27.62
CA THR A 66 -5.94 3.06 -27.84
C THR A 66 -6.36 4.51 -27.79
N PHE A 67 -5.45 5.41 -27.39
CA PHE A 67 -5.62 6.84 -27.59
C PHE A 67 -5.33 7.19 -29.07
N PHE A 68 -6.23 7.92 -29.69
CA PHE A 68 -6.06 8.45 -31.05
C PHE A 68 -5.68 7.41 -32.14
N GLY A 69 -6.03 6.14 -31.96
CA GLY A 69 -5.75 5.09 -32.96
C GLY A 69 -4.29 4.63 -33.02
N ILE A 70 -3.43 5.07 -32.11
CA ILE A 70 -2.01 4.74 -32.08
C ILE A 70 -1.85 3.30 -31.54
N ARG A 71 -1.70 2.32 -32.42
CA ARG A 71 -1.58 0.89 -32.06
C ARG A 71 -0.42 0.55 -31.15
N TRP A 72 0.66 1.34 -31.16
CA TRP A 72 1.83 1.13 -30.31
C TRP A 72 1.53 1.34 -28.81
N LEU A 73 0.58 2.21 -28.49
CA LEU A 73 0.09 2.49 -27.13
C LEU A 73 -1.09 1.57 -26.75
N GLY A 74 -1.15 0.36 -27.32
CA GLY A 74 -2.27 -0.57 -27.15
C GLY A 74 -2.68 -0.83 -25.69
N GLY A 75 -3.94 -0.54 -25.38
CA GLY A 75 -4.55 -0.80 -24.09
C GLY A 75 -4.42 0.34 -23.05
N LEU A 76 -3.66 1.42 -23.29
CA LEU A 76 -3.50 2.51 -22.30
C LEU A 76 -4.80 3.27 -22.00
N ALA A 77 -5.75 3.28 -22.93
CA ALA A 77 -7.07 3.88 -22.70
C ALA A 77 -8.04 2.97 -21.90
N GLN A 78 -7.67 1.70 -21.67
CA GLN A 78 -8.54 0.76 -20.96
C GLN A 78 -8.91 1.18 -19.54
N PRO A 79 -7.98 1.63 -18.67
CA PRO A 79 -8.32 2.06 -17.33
C PRO A 79 -9.30 3.25 -17.30
N ILE A 80 -9.17 4.16 -18.27
CA ILE A 80 -10.08 5.31 -18.38
C ILE A 80 -11.47 4.85 -18.83
N ALA A 81 -11.54 3.95 -19.80
CA ALA A 81 -12.81 3.37 -20.24
C ALA A 81 -13.50 2.60 -19.10
N ASP A 82 -12.76 1.81 -18.33
CA ASP A 82 -13.27 1.08 -17.17
C ASP A 82 -13.77 2.06 -16.08
N GLY A 83 -13.02 3.12 -15.80
CA GLY A 83 -13.41 4.17 -14.85
C GLY A 83 -14.67 4.92 -15.29
N LEU A 84 -14.76 5.36 -16.54
CA LEU A 84 -15.95 6.02 -17.09
C LEU A 84 -17.18 5.11 -17.04
N LYS A 85 -17.01 3.82 -17.37
CA LYS A 85 -18.10 2.85 -17.28
C LYS A 85 -18.66 2.77 -15.85
N LEU A 86 -17.80 2.67 -14.83
CA LEU A 86 -18.21 2.56 -13.44
C LEU A 86 -18.82 3.88 -12.92
N PHE A 87 -18.32 5.02 -13.39
CA PHE A 87 -18.83 6.34 -13.02
C PHE A 87 -20.24 6.61 -13.58
N LEU A 88 -20.51 6.18 -14.81
CA LEU A 88 -21.80 6.35 -15.45
C LEU A 88 -22.82 5.26 -15.09
N LYS A 89 -22.37 4.18 -14.45
CA LYS A 89 -23.24 3.08 -14.07
C LYS A 89 -24.09 3.44 -12.86
N GLU A 90 -25.37 3.11 -12.89
CA GLU A 90 -26.32 3.32 -11.81
C GLU A 90 -25.92 2.54 -10.53
N ILE A 91 -26.04 3.21 -9.38
CA ILE A 91 -25.85 2.60 -8.07
C ILE A 91 -27.16 1.99 -7.64
N ILE A 92 -27.20 0.67 -7.56
CA ILE A 92 -28.39 -0.09 -7.16
C ILE A 92 -28.29 -0.35 -5.66
N LEU A 93 -29.32 0.07 -4.92
CA LEU A 93 -29.46 -0.19 -3.48
C LEU A 93 -30.47 -1.31 -3.28
N PRO A 94 -30.09 -2.45 -2.64
CA PRO A 94 -31.03 -3.51 -2.30
C PRO A 94 -32.15 -2.99 -1.36
N THR A 95 -33.37 -3.46 -1.54
CA THR A 95 -34.53 -2.96 -0.77
C THR A 95 -34.43 -3.15 0.74
N ASN A 96 -33.74 -4.20 1.17
CA ASN A 96 -33.55 -4.54 2.59
C ASN A 96 -32.21 -4.08 3.16
N ALA A 97 -31.39 -3.37 2.38
CA ALA A 97 -30.12 -2.83 2.84
C ALA A 97 -30.30 -1.56 3.66
N SER A 98 -29.35 -1.28 4.58
CA SER A 98 -29.30 -0.01 5.31
C SER A 98 -28.66 1.06 4.44
N PRO A 99 -29.36 2.10 3.96
CA PRO A 99 -28.82 3.04 2.99
C PRO A 99 -27.58 3.79 3.50
N VAL A 100 -27.60 4.25 4.75
CA VAL A 100 -26.51 5.02 5.35
C VAL A 100 -25.24 4.16 5.45
N LEU A 101 -25.35 2.96 6.05
CA LEU A 101 -24.20 2.07 6.22
C LEU A 101 -23.68 1.54 4.90
N TYR A 102 -24.54 1.39 3.89
CA TYR A 102 -24.17 0.96 2.56
C TYR A 102 -23.17 1.94 1.89
N PHE A 103 -23.34 3.24 2.06
CA PHE A 103 -22.40 4.25 1.58
C PHE A 103 -21.21 4.48 2.50
N VAL A 104 -21.39 4.29 3.82
CA VAL A 104 -20.28 4.41 4.78
C VAL A 104 -19.21 3.32 4.57
N GLY A 105 -19.60 2.09 4.21
CA GLY A 105 -18.66 0.98 3.98
C GLY A 105 -17.52 1.34 3.01
N PRO A 106 -17.80 1.70 1.74
CA PRO A 106 -16.78 2.09 0.77
C PRO A 106 -15.96 3.32 1.21
N MET A 107 -16.59 4.29 1.89
CA MET A 107 -15.88 5.47 2.41
C MET A 107 -14.87 5.09 3.49
N MET A 108 -15.24 4.19 4.41
CA MET A 108 -14.34 3.68 5.46
C MET A 108 -13.20 2.83 4.89
N ALA A 109 -13.33 2.27 3.71
CA ALA A 109 -12.24 1.57 3.04
C ALA A 109 -11.25 2.55 2.36
N ILE A 110 -11.76 3.58 1.66
CA ILE A 110 -10.91 4.45 0.84
C ILE A 110 -10.27 5.60 1.63
N ILE A 111 -10.98 6.20 2.61
CA ILE A 111 -10.46 7.34 3.37
C ILE A 111 -9.17 7.00 4.12
N PRO A 112 -9.08 5.90 4.89
CA PRO A 112 -7.84 5.51 5.54
C PRO A 112 -6.72 5.19 4.54
N ALA A 113 -7.03 4.54 3.42
CA ALA A 113 -6.05 4.23 2.39
C ALA A 113 -5.43 5.49 1.76
N LEU A 114 -6.21 6.57 1.58
CA LEU A 114 -5.69 7.87 1.14
C LEU A 114 -4.93 8.60 2.25
N ALA A 115 -5.49 8.62 3.46
CA ALA A 115 -4.89 9.33 4.60
C ALA A 115 -3.52 8.77 5.00
N ALA A 116 -3.30 7.47 4.80
CA ALA A 116 -2.02 6.80 5.08
C ALA A 116 -0.85 7.43 4.31
N TRP A 117 -1.08 7.98 3.12
CA TRP A 117 -0.04 8.62 2.30
C TRP A 117 0.47 9.96 2.87
N ALA A 118 -0.21 10.53 3.85
CA ALA A 118 0.23 11.78 4.48
C ALA A 118 1.60 11.67 5.16
N VAL A 119 1.94 10.49 5.70
CA VAL A 119 3.18 10.27 6.44
C VAL A 119 4.23 9.49 5.65
N VAL A 120 3.92 9.07 4.42
CA VAL A 120 4.86 8.35 3.54
C VAL A 120 5.86 9.33 2.94
N PRO A 121 7.16 9.22 3.25
CA PRO A 121 8.17 10.09 2.67
C PRO A 121 8.56 9.61 1.26
N PHE A 122 8.53 10.51 0.29
CA PHE A 122 8.93 10.23 -1.08
C PHE A 122 10.40 10.54 -1.38
N ALA A 123 11.00 11.45 -0.59
CA ALA A 123 12.40 11.84 -0.63
C ALA A 123 12.79 12.38 0.75
N PRO A 124 14.08 12.64 1.04
CA PRO A 124 14.53 13.10 2.36
C PRO A 124 13.74 14.28 2.94
N ASP A 125 13.36 15.24 2.10
CA ASP A 125 12.63 16.44 2.50
C ASP A 125 11.22 16.53 1.89
N LEU A 126 10.73 15.45 1.27
CA LEU A 126 9.45 15.41 0.58
C LEU A 126 8.47 14.48 1.30
N VAL A 127 7.88 14.99 2.36
CA VAL A 127 6.81 14.35 3.14
C VAL A 127 5.72 15.38 3.42
N LEU A 128 4.45 14.99 3.42
CA LEU A 128 3.35 15.90 3.70
C LEU A 128 3.28 16.22 5.20
N ALA A 129 3.42 15.20 6.04
CA ALA A 129 3.43 15.33 7.49
C ALA A 129 4.56 14.47 8.09
N ASP A 130 5.62 15.11 8.55
CA ASP A 130 6.71 14.44 9.24
C ASP A 130 6.36 14.27 10.72
N VAL A 131 5.80 13.11 11.04
CA VAL A 131 5.33 12.79 12.39
C VAL A 131 6.25 11.75 13.02
N ASN A 132 6.74 12.02 14.25
CA ASN A 132 7.59 11.08 14.98
C ASN A 132 6.95 9.71 15.23
N ALA A 133 5.63 9.61 15.20
CA ALA A 133 4.86 8.37 15.32
C ALA A 133 4.24 7.93 13.99
N GLY A 134 4.88 8.22 12.85
CA GLY A 134 4.33 7.98 11.51
C GLY A 134 3.95 6.53 11.26
N LEU A 135 4.77 5.58 11.72
CA LEU A 135 4.45 4.16 11.57
C LEU A 135 3.22 3.74 12.38
N LEU A 136 3.07 4.26 13.61
CA LEU A 136 1.89 3.97 14.43
C LEU A 136 0.60 4.53 13.78
N TYR A 137 0.68 5.73 13.22
CA TYR A 137 -0.42 6.34 12.47
C TYR A 137 -0.85 5.48 11.28
N LEU A 138 0.11 4.96 10.51
CA LEU A 138 -0.18 4.06 9.40
C LEU A 138 -0.91 2.79 9.84
N MET A 139 -0.41 2.12 10.88
CA MET A 139 -1.04 0.90 11.41
C MET A 139 -2.45 1.17 11.93
N ALA A 140 -2.67 2.32 12.57
CA ALA A 140 -4.01 2.71 13.04
C ALA A 140 -4.98 2.91 11.86
N LEU A 141 -4.53 3.50 10.75
CA LEU A 141 -5.37 3.72 9.58
C LEU A 141 -5.68 2.44 8.83
N THR A 142 -4.71 1.52 8.67
CA THR A 142 -4.98 0.21 8.05
C THR A 142 -6.02 -0.57 8.84
N SER A 143 -5.93 -0.56 10.17
CA SER A 143 -6.94 -1.18 11.06
C SER A 143 -8.34 -0.58 10.88
N VAL A 144 -8.46 0.74 10.68
CA VAL A 144 -9.75 1.39 10.40
C VAL A 144 -10.34 0.91 9.07
N GLY A 145 -9.50 0.65 8.06
CA GLY A 145 -9.94 0.14 6.76
C GLY A 145 -10.70 -1.20 6.85
N VAL A 146 -10.35 -2.05 7.81
CA VAL A 146 -11.02 -3.35 8.03
C VAL A 146 -12.50 -3.18 8.39
N TYR A 147 -12.84 -2.11 9.14
CA TYR A 147 -14.24 -1.84 9.47
C TYR A 147 -15.07 -1.51 8.24
N GLY A 148 -14.48 -0.97 7.18
CA GLY A 148 -15.17 -0.74 5.90
C GLY A 148 -15.72 -2.03 5.31
N VAL A 149 -14.97 -3.12 5.37
CA VAL A 149 -15.38 -4.45 4.89
C VAL A 149 -16.49 -5.03 5.76
N ILE A 150 -16.39 -4.91 7.09
CA ILE A 150 -17.41 -5.39 8.03
C ILE A 150 -18.75 -4.68 7.79
N ILE A 151 -18.71 -3.34 7.74
CA ILE A 151 -19.88 -2.50 7.56
C ILE A 151 -20.54 -2.80 6.21
N ALA A 152 -19.75 -2.95 5.14
CA ALA A 152 -20.25 -3.26 3.80
C ALA A 152 -21.03 -4.58 3.77
N GLY A 153 -20.45 -5.65 4.34
CA GLY A 153 -21.11 -6.96 4.38
C GLY A 153 -22.37 -6.96 5.24
N TRP A 154 -22.37 -6.21 6.34
CA TRP A 154 -23.56 -6.08 7.20
C TRP A 154 -24.66 -5.24 6.53
N ALA A 155 -24.28 -4.09 5.94
CA ALA A 155 -25.23 -3.14 5.37
C ALA A 155 -26.02 -3.71 4.18
N SER A 156 -25.41 -4.61 3.42
CA SER A 156 -26.04 -5.26 2.26
C SER A 156 -27.16 -6.24 2.61
N ASN A 157 -27.28 -6.65 3.88
CA ASN A 157 -28.28 -7.60 4.38
C ASN A 157 -28.41 -8.90 3.54
N SER A 158 -27.27 -9.35 2.99
CA SER A 158 -27.14 -10.58 2.23
C SER A 158 -26.34 -11.61 3.02
N LYS A 159 -26.79 -12.86 3.04
CA LYS A 159 -26.11 -13.95 3.77
C LYS A 159 -24.69 -14.18 3.23
N TYR A 160 -24.50 -14.14 1.93
CA TYR A 160 -23.22 -14.35 1.30
C TYR A 160 -22.25 -13.19 1.57
N ALA A 161 -22.72 -11.94 1.44
CA ALA A 161 -21.90 -10.76 1.72
C ALA A 161 -21.46 -10.71 3.18
N PHE A 162 -22.36 -11.04 4.14
CA PHE A 162 -22.04 -11.07 5.56
C PHE A 162 -21.00 -12.15 5.90
N LEU A 163 -21.17 -13.38 5.40
CA LEU A 163 -20.22 -14.47 5.63
C LEU A 163 -18.85 -14.17 5.03
N ALA A 164 -18.83 -13.57 3.84
CA ALA A 164 -17.61 -13.14 3.19
C ALA A 164 -16.88 -12.06 3.99
N ALA A 165 -17.61 -11.04 4.45
CA ALA A 165 -17.05 -9.97 5.27
C ALA A 165 -16.43 -10.48 6.57
N MET A 166 -17.09 -11.43 7.25
CA MET A 166 -16.54 -12.02 8.48
C MET A 166 -15.27 -12.84 8.22
N ARG A 167 -15.22 -13.60 7.12
CA ARG A 167 -14.01 -14.34 6.72
C ARG A 167 -12.86 -13.40 6.32
N ALA A 168 -13.15 -12.36 5.55
CA ALA A 168 -12.20 -11.33 5.17
C ALA A 168 -11.61 -10.65 6.40
N THR A 169 -12.45 -10.19 7.30
CA THR A 169 -12.02 -9.52 8.53
C THR A 169 -11.14 -10.41 9.39
N ALA A 170 -11.52 -11.66 9.59
CA ALA A 170 -10.69 -12.59 10.37
C ALA A 170 -9.31 -12.79 9.71
N GLN A 171 -9.23 -12.85 8.38
CA GLN A 171 -7.97 -12.91 7.65
C GLN A 171 -7.16 -11.63 7.86
N MET A 172 -7.72 -10.46 7.53
CA MET A 172 -7.03 -9.17 7.61
C MET A 172 -6.45 -8.92 9.01
N VAL A 173 -7.27 -9.07 10.08
CA VAL A 173 -6.82 -8.88 11.47
C VAL A 173 -5.71 -9.86 11.85
N SER A 174 -5.78 -11.12 11.42
CA SER A 174 -4.75 -12.12 11.74
C SER A 174 -3.40 -11.77 11.10
N TYR A 175 -3.41 -11.32 9.86
CA TYR A 175 -2.19 -10.95 9.13
C TYR A 175 -1.67 -9.57 9.50
N GLU A 176 -2.54 -8.65 9.89
CA GLU A 176 -2.17 -7.35 10.45
C GLU A 176 -1.37 -7.51 11.75
N LEU A 177 -1.76 -8.44 12.63
CA LEU A 177 -0.97 -8.79 13.82
C LEU A 177 0.43 -9.30 13.45
N ALA A 178 0.54 -10.19 12.46
CA ALA A 178 1.83 -10.70 12.00
C ALA A 178 2.70 -9.59 11.40
N MET A 179 2.12 -8.69 10.62
CA MET A 179 2.81 -7.50 10.09
C MET A 179 3.24 -6.55 11.20
N GLY A 180 2.38 -6.29 12.19
CA GLY A 180 2.70 -5.47 13.34
C GLY A 180 3.94 -5.98 14.08
N PHE A 181 4.01 -7.28 14.39
CA PHE A 181 5.21 -7.87 15.00
C PHE A 181 6.43 -7.81 14.09
N ALA A 182 6.28 -7.97 12.79
CA ALA A 182 7.38 -7.79 11.85
C ALA A 182 7.93 -6.36 11.86
N LEU A 183 7.04 -5.36 11.92
CA LEU A 183 7.42 -3.95 12.03
C LEU A 183 8.08 -3.62 13.37
N VAL A 184 7.67 -4.25 14.48
CA VAL A 184 8.36 -4.10 15.78
C VAL A 184 9.83 -4.49 15.66
N VAL A 185 10.17 -5.54 14.91
CA VAL A 185 11.59 -5.90 14.68
C VAL A 185 12.34 -4.78 13.95
N VAL A 186 11.73 -4.18 12.93
CA VAL A 186 12.34 -3.04 12.21
C VAL A 186 12.51 -1.85 13.13
N LEU A 187 11.53 -1.56 13.99
CA LEU A 187 11.59 -0.48 14.97
C LEU A 187 12.71 -0.68 16.00
N MET A 188 12.90 -1.92 16.46
CA MET A 188 14.00 -2.23 17.38
C MET A 188 15.36 -1.92 16.76
N VAL A 189 15.52 -2.21 15.49
CA VAL A 189 16.77 -1.97 14.75
C VAL A 189 16.98 -0.49 14.44
N SER A 190 15.94 0.22 14.04
CA SER A 190 16.03 1.65 13.66
C SER A 190 16.01 2.60 14.85
N GLY A 191 15.39 2.20 15.97
CA GLY A 191 15.25 3.04 17.18
C GLY A 191 14.32 4.24 17.01
N SER A 192 13.58 4.35 15.90
CA SER A 192 12.65 5.45 15.60
C SER A 192 11.36 4.95 15.00
N LEU A 193 10.24 5.62 15.29
CA LEU A 193 8.92 5.42 14.67
C LEU A 193 8.71 6.33 13.45
N ASN A 194 9.64 7.25 13.21
CA ASN A 194 9.62 8.13 12.05
C ASN A 194 10.11 7.38 10.80
N LEU A 195 9.33 7.43 9.73
CA LEU A 195 9.63 6.72 8.48
C LEU A 195 10.90 7.24 7.80
N SER A 196 11.15 8.54 7.86
CA SER A 196 12.35 9.16 7.29
C SER A 196 13.61 8.71 8.01
N ASP A 197 13.57 8.62 9.34
CA ASP A 197 14.69 8.15 10.16
C ASP A 197 15.00 6.67 9.90
N ILE A 198 13.94 5.84 9.74
CA ILE A 198 14.10 4.41 9.42
C ILE A 198 14.85 4.23 8.10
N VAL A 199 14.52 5.02 7.07
CA VAL A 199 15.21 4.96 5.78
C VAL A 199 16.64 5.48 5.90
N ASN A 200 16.85 6.60 6.57
CA ASN A 200 18.18 7.19 6.77
C ASN A 200 19.09 6.25 7.57
N GLY A 201 18.53 5.52 8.53
CA GLY A 201 19.26 4.51 9.32
C GLY A 201 19.83 3.38 8.48
N GLN A 202 19.13 2.97 7.42
CA GLN A 202 19.57 1.89 6.51
C GLN A 202 20.77 2.27 5.63
N GLY A 203 21.03 3.57 5.43
CA GLY A 203 22.19 4.06 4.68
C GLY A 203 23.50 4.10 5.50
N LYS A 204 23.48 3.62 6.73
CA LYS A 204 24.65 3.61 7.64
C LYS A 204 25.17 2.17 7.76
N GLY A 205 26.45 2.02 8.00
CA GLY A 205 27.08 0.72 8.24
C GLY A 205 28.32 0.48 7.37
N THR A 206 29.01 -0.64 7.64
CA THR A 206 30.28 -0.99 6.99
C THR A 206 30.13 -1.23 5.48
N PHE A 207 29.03 -1.82 5.04
CA PHE A 207 28.79 -2.06 3.62
C PHE A 207 28.42 -0.78 2.86
N ALA A 208 27.72 0.15 3.53
CA ALA A 208 27.45 1.47 2.95
C ALA A 208 28.74 2.28 2.73
N SER A 209 29.70 2.18 3.66
CA SER A 209 31.00 2.85 3.50
C SER A 209 31.84 2.26 2.35
N MET A 210 31.58 1.02 1.93
CA MET A 210 32.18 0.37 0.75
C MET A 210 31.45 0.70 -0.57
N GLY A 211 30.39 1.53 -0.52
CA GLY A 211 29.61 1.90 -1.70
C GLY A 211 28.55 0.87 -2.11
N LEU A 212 28.37 -0.21 -1.33
CA LEU A 212 27.39 -1.26 -1.57
C LEU A 212 26.17 -1.09 -0.66
N ASN A 213 25.40 -0.02 -0.87
CA ASN A 213 24.27 0.33 -0.01
C ASN A 213 23.22 -0.78 0.08
N PHE A 214 22.97 -1.53 -1.01
CA PHE A 214 21.95 -2.60 -1.04
C PHE A 214 22.22 -3.72 -0.05
N LEU A 215 23.47 -3.98 0.36
CA LEU A 215 23.83 -4.95 1.38
C LEU A 215 23.67 -4.41 2.81
N SER A 216 23.66 -3.09 2.97
CA SER A 216 23.43 -2.42 4.25
C SER A 216 21.95 -2.33 4.62
N TRP A 217 21.05 -2.49 3.65
CA TRP A 217 19.61 -2.40 3.90
C TRP A 217 19.09 -3.53 4.77
N ASN A 218 17.96 -3.28 5.44
CA ASN A 218 17.35 -4.22 6.39
C ASN A 218 16.90 -5.55 5.78
N TRP A 219 16.72 -5.65 4.45
CA TRP A 219 16.26 -6.88 3.82
C TRP A 219 17.19 -8.06 4.04
N LEU A 220 18.50 -7.85 4.10
CA LEU A 220 19.48 -8.94 4.26
C LEU A 220 19.52 -9.47 5.71
N PRO A 221 19.76 -8.62 6.76
CA PRO A 221 19.79 -9.09 8.14
C PRO A 221 18.41 -9.51 8.67
N LEU A 222 17.33 -8.96 8.12
CA LEU A 222 15.96 -9.26 8.51
C LEU A 222 15.19 -10.06 7.43
N ALA A 223 15.90 -10.84 6.60
CA ALA A 223 15.30 -11.55 5.47
C ALA A 223 14.04 -12.39 5.82
N PRO A 224 13.99 -13.19 6.91
CA PRO A 224 12.75 -13.89 7.27
C PRO A 224 11.60 -12.96 7.60
N ILE A 225 11.88 -11.85 8.27
CA ILE A 225 10.87 -10.86 8.65
C ILE A 225 10.37 -10.08 7.43
N CYS A 226 11.27 -9.72 6.52
CA CYS A 226 10.91 -9.10 5.24
C CYS A 226 9.95 -10.00 4.43
N LEU A 227 10.22 -11.30 4.39
CA LEU A 227 9.39 -12.26 3.70
C LEU A 227 8.02 -12.43 4.38
N VAL A 228 7.99 -12.55 5.71
CA VAL A 228 6.73 -12.61 6.48
C VAL A 228 5.91 -11.33 6.28
N TYR A 229 6.55 -10.17 6.35
CA TYR A 229 5.88 -8.87 6.13
C TYR A 229 5.25 -8.80 4.74
N PHE A 230 6.00 -9.16 3.71
CA PHE A 230 5.53 -9.14 2.33
C PHE A 230 4.36 -10.12 2.10
N ILE A 231 4.47 -11.38 2.58
CA ILE A 231 3.39 -12.37 2.43
C ILE A 231 2.15 -11.93 3.22
N SER A 232 2.33 -11.39 4.43
CA SER A 232 1.22 -10.86 5.23
C SER A 232 0.54 -9.69 4.53
N GLY A 233 1.31 -8.81 3.87
CA GLY A 233 0.78 -7.72 3.06
C GLY A 233 -0.05 -8.20 1.86
N VAL A 234 0.37 -9.29 1.19
CA VAL A 234 -0.45 -9.91 0.13
C VAL A 234 -1.77 -10.45 0.70
N ALA A 235 -1.75 -11.02 1.90
CA ALA A 235 -2.94 -11.54 2.55
C ALA A 235 -3.87 -10.43 3.07
N GLU A 236 -3.33 -9.30 3.54
CA GLU A 236 -4.10 -8.15 3.99
C GLU A 236 -4.84 -7.46 2.85
N THR A 237 -4.22 -7.39 1.67
CA THR A 237 -4.87 -6.84 0.46
C THR A 237 -5.84 -7.82 -0.21
N ASN A 238 -6.18 -8.95 0.43
CA ASN A 238 -7.09 -9.98 -0.10
C ASN A 238 -6.75 -10.46 -1.53
N ARG A 239 -5.47 -10.37 -1.93
CA ARG A 239 -5.04 -10.80 -3.26
C ARG A 239 -4.69 -12.28 -3.30
N ALA A 240 -4.92 -12.90 -4.46
CA ALA A 240 -4.50 -14.28 -4.66
C ALA A 240 -2.97 -14.42 -4.42
N PRO A 241 -2.54 -15.47 -3.69
CA PRO A 241 -3.22 -16.73 -3.39
C PRO A 241 -4.17 -16.71 -2.17
N PHE A 242 -4.25 -15.58 -1.42
CA PHE A 242 -5.05 -15.44 -0.20
C PHE A 242 -6.43 -14.82 -0.45
N ASP A 243 -6.91 -14.90 -1.67
CA ASP A 243 -8.18 -14.37 -2.14
C ASP A 243 -9.36 -15.29 -1.75
N VAL A 244 -9.70 -15.30 -0.48
CA VAL A 244 -10.83 -16.07 0.07
C VAL A 244 -12.14 -15.31 -0.08
N VAL A 245 -12.05 -13.99 -0.24
CA VAL A 245 -13.19 -13.07 -0.26
C VAL A 245 -13.82 -13.00 -1.64
N GLU A 246 -13.00 -12.92 -2.71
CA GLU A 246 -13.44 -12.84 -4.10
C GLU A 246 -13.58 -14.21 -4.76
N GLY A 247 -13.44 -15.29 -4.00
CA GLY A 247 -13.56 -16.65 -4.52
C GLY A 247 -14.90 -16.91 -5.17
N GLU A 248 -15.06 -16.60 -6.47
CA GLU A 248 -16.29 -16.79 -7.25
C GLU A 248 -16.90 -18.18 -7.08
N SER A 249 -16.06 -19.19 -6.89
CA SER A 249 -16.47 -20.58 -6.68
C SER A 249 -17.03 -20.87 -5.27
N GLU A 250 -16.75 -20.01 -4.26
CA GLU A 250 -17.18 -20.23 -2.87
C GLU A 250 -18.27 -19.26 -2.42
N ILE A 251 -18.11 -17.95 -2.68
CA ILE A 251 -18.95 -16.88 -2.11
C ILE A 251 -19.32 -15.82 -3.17
N VAL A 252 -19.44 -16.18 -4.42
CA VAL A 252 -19.85 -15.35 -5.58
C VAL A 252 -18.89 -14.16 -5.83
N ALA A 253 -19.00 -13.05 -5.10
CA ALA A 253 -18.12 -11.88 -5.18
C ALA A 253 -17.87 -11.24 -3.80
N GLY A 254 -17.91 -12.04 -2.76
CA GLY A 254 -17.57 -11.60 -1.42
C GLY A 254 -18.50 -10.54 -0.82
N HIS A 255 -17.92 -9.60 -0.07
CA HIS A 255 -18.64 -8.50 0.57
C HIS A 255 -19.16 -7.45 -0.43
N MET A 256 -18.65 -7.46 -1.67
CA MET A 256 -19.02 -6.53 -2.74
C MET A 256 -20.16 -7.02 -3.64
N VAL A 257 -20.75 -8.20 -3.37
CA VAL A 257 -21.77 -8.84 -4.22
C VAL A 257 -22.93 -7.90 -4.56
N GLU A 258 -23.40 -7.15 -3.59
CA GLU A 258 -24.57 -6.26 -3.74
C GLU A 258 -24.18 -4.84 -4.21
N TYR A 259 -22.89 -4.54 -4.30
CA TYR A 259 -22.42 -3.23 -4.70
C TYR A 259 -22.31 -3.08 -6.22
N SER A 260 -22.72 -1.92 -6.75
CA SER A 260 -22.68 -1.62 -8.17
C SER A 260 -22.15 -0.21 -8.44
N GLY A 261 -21.75 0.05 -9.69
CA GLY A 261 -21.30 1.36 -10.13
C GLY A 261 -20.10 1.90 -9.34
N MET A 262 -20.20 3.16 -8.94
CA MET A 262 -19.11 3.84 -8.24
C MET A 262 -18.85 3.30 -6.84
N ALA A 263 -19.86 2.81 -6.12
CA ALA A 263 -19.69 2.22 -4.80
C ALA A 263 -18.83 0.95 -4.84
N PHE A 264 -18.99 0.11 -5.87
CA PHE A 264 -18.11 -1.02 -6.15
C PHE A 264 -16.69 -0.57 -6.52
N ALA A 265 -16.57 0.48 -7.35
CA ALA A 265 -15.29 1.01 -7.78
C ALA A 265 -14.43 1.50 -6.60
N LEU A 266 -15.03 2.08 -5.57
CA LEU A 266 -14.33 2.58 -4.39
C LEU A 266 -13.62 1.46 -3.60
N PHE A 267 -14.20 0.27 -3.50
CA PHE A 267 -13.54 -0.87 -2.87
C PHE A 267 -12.32 -1.33 -3.68
N PHE A 268 -12.48 -1.52 -4.99
CA PHE A 268 -11.35 -1.85 -5.85
C PHE A 268 -10.23 -0.82 -5.79
N LEU A 269 -10.61 0.46 -5.77
CA LEU A 269 -9.66 1.56 -5.66
C LEU A 269 -8.89 1.47 -4.33
N ALA A 270 -9.58 1.25 -3.21
CA ALA A 270 -8.97 1.09 -1.90
C ALA A 270 -8.03 -0.12 -1.83
N GLU A 271 -8.41 -1.25 -2.42
CA GLU A 271 -7.57 -2.44 -2.51
C GLU A 271 -6.24 -2.20 -3.25
N TYR A 272 -6.32 -1.60 -4.45
CA TYR A 272 -5.10 -1.27 -5.21
C TYR A 272 -4.26 -0.19 -4.53
N MET A 273 -4.89 0.79 -3.86
CA MET A 273 -4.17 1.76 -3.05
C MET A 273 -3.41 1.09 -1.90
N ASN A 274 -4.04 0.16 -1.19
CA ASN A 274 -3.38 -0.58 -0.13
C ASN A 274 -2.24 -1.46 -0.67
N MET A 275 -2.40 -2.05 -1.87
CA MET A 275 -1.31 -2.79 -2.52
C MET A 275 -0.12 -1.90 -2.82
N ILE A 276 -0.34 -0.67 -3.33
CA ILE A 276 0.73 0.30 -3.56
C ILE A 276 1.32 0.77 -2.22
N LEU A 277 0.50 0.98 -1.20
CA LEU A 277 0.93 1.39 0.14
C LEU A 277 1.84 0.33 0.79
N ILE A 278 1.45 -0.94 0.76
CA ILE A 278 2.27 -2.04 1.29
C ILE A 278 3.57 -2.17 0.48
N SER A 279 3.53 -1.97 -0.84
CA SER A 279 4.73 -1.92 -1.67
C SER A 279 5.66 -0.78 -1.28
N ALA A 280 5.11 0.40 -0.96
CA ALA A 280 5.86 1.54 -0.43
C ALA A 280 6.48 1.23 0.92
N LEU A 281 5.69 0.71 1.86
CA LEU A 281 6.17 0.35 3.19
C LEU A 281 7.24 -0.74 3.15
N THR A 282 7.06 -1.77 2.34
CA THR A 282 8.09 -2.80 2.13
C THR A 282 9.39 -2.18 1.65
N THR A 283 9.30 -1.22 0.72
CA THR A 283 10.46 -0.51 0.18
C THR A 283 11.13 0.37 1.24
N LEU A 284 10.37 1.11 2.03
CA LEU A 284 10.89 2.00 3.06
C LEU A 284 11.51 1.23 4.22
N MET A 285 10.87 0.13 4.67
CA MET A 285 11.30 -0.63 5.83
C MET A 285 12.48 -1.57 5.55
N PHE A 286 12.54 -2.15 4.35
CA PHE A 286 13.49 -3.22 4.05
C PHE A 286 14.44 -2.92 2.90
N PHE A 287 14.04 -2.15 1.88
CA PHE A 287 14.84 -1.92 0.68
C PHE A 287 15.46 -0.50 0.60
N GLY A 288 15.65 0.14 1.74
CA GLY A 288 16.35 1.44 1.82
C GLY A 288 15.62 2.61 1.16
N GLY A 289 14.29 2.51 0.96
CA GLY A 289 13.47 3.62 0.45
C GLY A 289 14.02 4.27 -0.82
N TRP A 290 14.29 5.56 -0.73
CA TRP A 290 14.84 6.38 -1.84
C TRP A 290 16.34 6.27 -2.06
N GLN A 291 17.07 5.47 -1.27
CA GLN A 291 18.52 5.34 -1.40
C GLN A 291 18.91 4.59 -2.68
N ALA A 292 19.99 5.02 -3.33
CA ALA A 292 20.57 4.30 -4.46
C ALA A 292 21.16 2.96 -4.00
N PRO A 293 21.06 1.87 -4.80
CA PRO A 293 21.59 0.55 -4.41
C PRO A 293 23.13 0.52 -4.33
N ILE A 294 23.80 1.33 -5.15
CA ILE A 294 25.25 1.42 -5.20
C ILE A 294 25.61 2.91 -5.23
N SER A 295 26.54 3.33 -4.38
CA SER A 295 27.07 4.69 -4.41
C SER A 295 27.97 4.85 -5.62
N SER A 296 27.50 5.56 -6.62
CA SER A 296 28.31 5.94 -7.78
C SER A 296 27.88 7.32 -8.29
N PRO A 297 28.80 8.13 -8.85
CA PRO A 297 28.47 9.49 -9.31
C PRO A 297 27.31 9.54 -10.32
N VAL A 298 27.12 8.47 -11.10
CA VAL A 298 26.04 8.38 -12.09
C VAL A 298 24.71 8.05 -11.43
N LEU A 299 24.68 7.14 -10.45
CA LEU A 299 23.45 6.72 -9.77
C LEU A 299 22.99 7.75 -8.73
N ASP A 300 23.93 8.45 -8.12
CA ASP A 300 23.65 9.54 -7.16
C ASP A 300 23.10 10.80 -7.86
N ALA A 301 23.32 10.95 -9.18
CA ALA A 301 22.73 12.01 -9.99
C ALA A 301 21.22 11.80 -10.25
N VAL A 302 20.70 10.58 -10.06
CA VAL A 302 19.26 10.30 -10.22
C VAL A 302 18.48 10.81 -9.02
N PRO A 303 17.43 11.62 -9.19
CA PRO A 303 16.62 12.11 -8.08
C PRO A 303 16.10 10.96 -7.20
N PRO A 304 16.14 11.09 -5.86
CA PRO A 304 15.79 10.04 -4.90
C PRO A 304 14.39 9.44 -5.11
N ILE A 305 13.42 10.25 -5.55
CA ILE A 305 12.05 9.80 -5.82
C ILE A 305 11.96 8.69 -6.86
N PHE A 306 12.83 8.69 -7.88
CA PHE A 306 12.82 7.64 -8.91
C PHE A 306 13.28 6.29 -8.37
N TRP A 307 14.21 6.28 -7.42
CA TRP A 307 14.63 5.06 -6.73
C TRP A 307 13.49 4.47 -5.91
N LEU A 308 12.78 5.31 -5.17
CA LEU A 308 11.62 4.87 -4.41
C LEU A 308 10.54 4.30 -5.32
N LEU A 309 10.11 5.05 -6.35
CA LEU A 309 9.08 4.62 -7.28
C LEU A 309 9.45 3.36 -8.04
N GLY A 310 10.72 3.24 -8.47
CA GLY A 310 11.23 2.05 -9.15
C GLY A 310 11.16 0.79 -8.27
N LYS A 311 11.59 0.88 -7.01
CA LYS A 311 11.51 -0.22 -6.05
C LYS A 311 10.05 -0.56 -5.70
N MET A 312 9.21 0.45 -5.48
CA MET A 312 7.76 0.25 -5.27
C MET A 312 7.12 -0.49 -6.44
N PHE A 313 7.45 -0.10 -7.67
CA PHE A 313 6.95 -0.76 -8.87
C PHE A 313 7.41 -2.22 -8.98
N LEU A 314 8.66 -2.52 -8.60
CA LEU A 314 9.17 -3.89 -8.55
C LEU A 314 8.42 -4.72 -7.52
N VAL A 315 8.23 -4.21 -6.31
CA VAL A 315 7.48 -4.91 -5.25
C VAL A 315 6.02 -5.11 -5.66
N ALA A 316 5.36 -4.08 -6.22
CA ALA A 316 4.01 -4.21 -6.75
C ALA A 316 3.92 -5.26 -7.88
N THR A 317 4.93 -5.33 -8.75
CA THR A 317 4.99 -6.36 -9.80
C THR A 317 5.14 -7.76 -9.20
N MET A 318 5.85 -7.92 -8.06
CA MET A 318 5.92 -9.20 -7.34
C MET A 318 4.55 -9.66 -6.82
N PHE A 319 3.67 -8.74 -6.36
CA PHE A 319 2.29 -9.09 -6.03
C PHE A 319 1.56 -9.70 -7.23
N LEU A 320 1.70 -9.09 -8.39
CA LEU A 320 1.06 -9.56 -9.62
C LEU A 320 1.62 -10.90 -10.09
N TRP A 321 2.93 -11.09 -9.94
CA TRP A 321 3.60 -12.33 -10.29
C TRP A 321 3.13 -13.49 -9.40
N ILE A 322 3.05 -13.27 -8.08
CA ILE A 322 2.54 -14.25 -7.12
C ILE A 322 1.08 -14.62 -7.46
N ARG A 323 0.24 -13.64 -7.78
CA ARG A 323 -1.15 -13.87 -8.20
C ARG A 323 -1.25 -14.82 -9.40
N ALA A 324 -0.33 -14.70 -10.35
CA ALA A 324 -0.36 -15.48 -11.57
C ALA A 324 0.26 -16.88 -11.44
N THR A 325 1.12 -17.12 -10.41
CA THR A 325 1.89 -18.36 -10.27
C THR A 325 1.35 -19.30 -9.22
N PHE A 326 0.86 -18.78 -8.09
CA PHE A 326 0.44 -19.62 -6.97
C PHE A 326 -1.05 -19.98 -7.05
N PRO A 327 -1.41 -21.24 -6.73
CA PRO A 327 -2.81 -21.63 -6.60
C PRO A 327 -3.43 -20.97 -5.36
N ARG A 328 -4.74 -20.83 -5.37
CA ARG A 328 -5.52 -20.27 -4.25
C ARG A 328 -5.47 -21.21 -3.04
N TYR A 329 -5.24 -20.64 -1.84
CA TYR A 329 -5.27 -21.39 -0.58
C TYR A 329 -6.68 -21.45 -0.01
N ARG A 330 -6.96 -22.53 0.73
CA ARG A 330 -8.20 -22.67 1.47
C ARG A 330 -8.16 -21.85 2.77
N TYR A 331 -9.31 -21.36 3.23
CA TYR A 331 -9.43 -20.50 4.42
C TYR A 331 -8.72 -21.04 5.67
N ASP A 332 -8.92 -22.35 5.99
CA ASP A 332 -8.28 -23.01 7.13
C ASP A 332 -6.74 -23.04 6.99
N GLN A 333 -6.20 -23.18 5.80
CA GLN A 333 -4.75 -23.14 5.55
C GLN A 333 -4.19 -21.72 5.78
N ILE A 334 -4.91 -20.71 5.31
CA ILE A 334 -4.55 -19.31 5.49
C ILE A 334 -4.51 -18.97 6.99
N MET A 335 -5.55 -19.32 7.74
CA MET A 335 -5.60 -19.07 9.18
C MET A 335 -4.51 -19.84 9.95
N ARG A 336 -4.20 -21.09 9.55
CA ARG A 336 -3.07 -21.85 10.15
C ARG A 336 -1.73 -21.19 9.87
N LEU A 337 -1.50 -20.69 8.67
CA LEU A 337 -0.25 -20.03 8.30
C LEU A 337 -0.04 -18.77 9.15
N GLY A 338 -1.06 -17.92 9.29
CA GLY A 338 -0.98 -16.72 10.14
C GLY A 338 -0.70 -17.05 11.60
N TRP A 339 -1.57 -17.85 12.23
CA TRP A 339 -1.52 -18.10 13.67
C TRP A 339 -0.44 -19.08 14.12
N LYS A 340 -0.17 -20.15 13.35
CA LYS A 340 0.76 -21.20 13.77
C LYS A 340 2.18 -21.02 13.24
N VAL A 341 2.37 -20.20 12.20
CA VAL A 341 3.70 -20.01 11.59
C VAL A 341 4.15 -18.56 11.73
N PHE A 342 3.41 -17.59 11.20
CA PHE A 342 3.90 -16.21 11.12
C PHE A 342 3.98 -15.53 12.48
N ILE A 343 2.93 -15.59 13.29
CA ILE A 343 2.93 -14.96 14.62
C ILE A 343 4.00 -15.57 15.54
N PRO A 344 4.13 -16.91 15.72
CA PRO A 344 5.20 -17.47 16.52
C PRO A 344 6.60 -17.15 15.98
N LEU A 345 6.78 -17.21 14.65
CA LEU A 345 8.06 -16.90 14.02
C LEU A 345 8.47 -15.46 14.28
N THR A 346 7.57 -14.50 14.12
CA THR A 346 7.87 -13.08 14.36
C THR A 346 8.18 -12.80 15.83
N ILE A 347 7.48 -13.41 16.77
CA ILE A 347 7.75 -13.30 18.22
C ILE A 347 9.14 -13.86 18.56
N VAL A 348 9.47 -15.05 18.04
CA VAL A 348 10.82 -15.64 18.23
C VAL A 348 11.89 -14.73 17.64
N TRP A 349 11.63 -14.16 16.46
CA TRP A 349 12.59 -13.29 15.79
C TRP A 349 12.82 -11.97 16.52
N ILE A 350 11.79 -11.40 17.20
CA ILE A 350 11.95 -10.25 18.11
C ILE A 350 13.01 -10.56 19.17
N VAL A 351 12.91 -11.73 19.81
CA VAL A 351 13.86 -12.15 20.84
C VAL A 351 15.27 -12.37 20.25
N VAL A 352 15.37 -13.00 19.09
CA VAL A 352 16.65 -13.26 18.40
C VAL A 352 17.36 -11.95 18.04
N ILE A 353 16.64 -11.00 17.44
CA ILE A 353 17.21 -9.71 17.07
C ILE A 353 17.55 -8.89 18.32
N GLY A 354 16.69 -8.87 19.33
CA GLY A 354 16.97 -8.22 20.60
C GLY A 354 18.26 -8.74 21.27
N ALA A 355 18.46 -10.05 21.28
CA ALA A 355 19.69 -10.67 21.75
C ALA A 355 20.89 -10.32 20.86
N TRP A 356 20.75 -10.36 19.54
CA TRP A 356 21.82 -10.03 18.60
C TRP A 356 22.27 -8.57 18.74
N MET A 357 21.37 -7.62 18.92
CA MET A 357 21.70 -6.21 19.14
C MET A 357 22.52 -5.97 20.41
N GLN A 358 22.42 -6.85 21.44
CA GLN A 358 23.21 -6.77 22.66
C GLN A 358 24.66 -7.26 22.47
N THR A 359 24.93 -8.07 21.45
CA THR A 359 26.25 -8.62 21.19
C THR A 359 27.18 -7.57 20.56
N SER A 360 28.50 -7.82 20.68
CA SER A 360 29.52 -7.00 20.01
C SER A 360 29.53 -7.15 18.47
N TRP A 361 28.86 -8.17 17.96
CA TRP A 361 28.75 -8.49 16.53
C TRP A 361 27.54 -7.85 15.87
N SER A 362 26.91 -6.93 16.55
CA SER A 362 25.75 -6.17 16.02
C SER A 362 26.17 -5.32 14.82
N ILE A 363 25.45 -5.46 13.70
CA ILE A 363 25.68 -4.69 12.47
C ILE A 363 25.20 -3.24 12.62
N TRP A 364 24.34 -2.99 13.60
CA TRP A 364 23.68 -1.70 13.84
C TRP A 364 24.34 -0.84 14.93
N LYS A 365 25.52 -1.22 15.40
CA LYS A 365 26.34 -0.42 16.34
C LYS A 365 27.29 0.48 15.64
#